data_9c985fa183555180114fdeb2022a0860
#
_entry.id   9c985fa183555180114fdeb2022a0860
#
_cell.length_a   1.000
_cell.length_b   1.000
_cell.length_c   1.000
_cell.angle_alpha   90.00
_cell.angle_beta   90.00
_cell.angle_gamma   90.00
#
_symmetry.space_group_name_H-M   'P 1'
#
loop_
_entity.id
_entity.type
_entity.pdbx_description
1 polymer ?
#
loop_
_entity_poly.entity_id
_entity_poly.type
_entity_poly.pdbx_seq_one_letter_code
_entity_poly.pdbx_strand_id
1 'polypeptide(L)'
;MSLTIGILEAGAVAAEFAAHHTSFTDSFRNFLAPSGNGPSLRPYHCYEGEFPQAGDACDGWLITGSAASVYDGDEWIAELEAFTRTAAESKPVVGICFGHQLVAQAFGGTVAKASGWGIGVHRHELTDSPDWMQP
;
A
#
# COMPACT_ATOMS: atom_id res chain seq x y z
N MET A 1 13.33 5.72 -19.41
CA MET A 1 12.47 6.52 -18.51
C MET A 1 12.48 5.86 -17.14
N SER A 2 12.57 6.65 -16.10
CA SER A 2 12.47 6.13 -14.72
C SER A 2 10.98 6.01 -14.37
N LEU A 3 10.55 4.83 -13.88
CA LEU A 3 9.21 4.63 -13.33
C LEU A 3 9.01 5.51 -12.09
N THR A 4 7.82 6.08 -11.95
CA THR A 4 7.40 6.79 -10.74
C THR A 4 6.26 6.03 -10.09
N ILE A 5 6.45 5.63 -8.84
CA ILE A 5 5.44 4.93 -8.04
C ILE A 5 4.94 5.88 -6.95
N GLY A 6 3.63 6.11 -6.93
CA GLY A 6 2.98 6.82 -5.84
C GLY A 6 2.85 5.90 -4.62
N ILE A 7 3.38 6.33 -3.48
CA ILE A 7 3.28 5.61 -2.22
C ILE A 7 2.14 6.23 -1.41
N LEU A 8 1.04 5.50 -1.31
CA LEU A 8 -0.14 5.90 -0.55
C LEU A 8 0.08 5.43 0.91
N GLU A 9 0.62 6.31 1.72
CA GLU A 9 0.92 6.00 3.12
C GLU A 9 -0.37 5.99 3.93
N ALA A 10 -0.67 4.83 4.51
CA ALA A 10 -1.86 4.56 5.32
C ALA A 10 -1.59 4.73 6.83
N GLY A 11 -0.46 5.29 7.19
CA GLY A 11 -0.08 5.55 8.57
C GLY A 11 1.36 6.01 8.69
N ALA A 12 1.73 6.53 9.84
CA ALA A 12 3.10 6.87 10.18
C ALA A 12 3.86 5.66 10.74
N VAL A 13 5.18 5.68 10.63
CA VAL A 13 6.04 4.74 11.34
C VAL A 13 5.95 5.05 12.84
N ALA A 14 5.78 4.01 13.66
CA ALA A 14 5.69 4.19 15.11
C ALA A 14 6.96 4.89 15.65
N ALA A 15 6.77 5.81 16.60
CA ALA A 15 7.83 6.66 17.11
C ALA A 15 9.04 5.88 17.65
N GLU A 16 8.82 4.69 18.21
CA GLU A 16 9.86 3.79 18.71
C GLU A 16 10.80 3.28 17.60
N PHE A 17 10.35 3.26 16.35
CA PHE A 17 11.14 2.85 15.17
C PHE A 17 11.65 4.03 14.34
N ALA A 18 11.26 5.26 14.67
CA ALA A 18 11.60 6.47 13.90
C ALA A 18 13.12 6.71 13.78
N ALA A 19 13.91 6.20 14.70
CA ALA A 19 15.37 6.27 14.64
C ALA A 19 15.98 5.47 13.48
N HIS A 20 15.27 4.44 12.99
CA HIS A 20 15.74 3.53 11.94
C HIS A 20 14.93 3.64 10.65
N HIS A 21 13.69 4.11 10.74
CA HIS A 21 12.74 4.23 9.64
C HIS A 21 12.02 5.57 9.73
N THR A 22 12.38 6.50 8.87
CA THR A 22 11.80 7.86 8.88
C THR A 22 10.39 7.88 8.31
N SER A 23 10.11 7.03 7.31
CA SER A 23 8.78 6.87 6.69
C SER A 23 8.64 5.48 6.07
N PHE A 24 7.40 5.10 5.73
CA PHE A 24 7.17 3.92 4.91
C PHE A 24 7.79 4.07 3.52
N THR A 25 7.71 5.26 2.93
CA THR A 25 8.32 5.55 1.62
C THR A 25 9.83 5.30 1.63
N ASP A 26 10.54 5.72 2.68
CA ASP A 26 11.98 5.46 2.81
C ASP A 26 12.30 3.98 2.97
N SER A 27 11.47 3.25 3.71
CA SER A 27 11.59 1.80 3.84
C SER A 27 11.42 1.11 2.48
N PHE A 28 10.42 1.51 1.70
CA PHE A 28 10.22 0.98 0.35
C PHE A 28 11.31 1.40 -0.63
N ARG A 29 11.88 2.59 -0.49
CA ARG A 29 13.04 3.01 -1.31
C ARG A 29 14.22 2.07 -1.11
N ASN A 30 14.53 1.75 0.12
CA ASN A 30 15.62 0.81 0.44
C ASN A 30 15.31 -0.61 -0.04
N PHE A 31 14.07 -1.04 0.03
CA PHE A 31 13.65 -2.38 -0.42
C PHE A 31 13.64 -2.52 -1.95
N LEU A 32 13.08 -1.53 -2.67
CA LEU A 32 12.92 -1.58 -4.13
C LEU A 32 14.19 -1.18 -4.90
N ALA A 33 15.09 -0.46 -4.26
CA ALA A 33 16.30 0.03 -4.88
C ALA A 33 17.53 -0.10 -3.98
N PRO A 34 17.89 -1.32 -3.53
CA PRO A 34 19.02 -1.51 -2.61
C PRO A 34 20.37 -1.04 -3.20
N SER A 35 20.48 -0.97 -4.53
CA SER A 35 21.67 -0.46 -5.25
C SER A 35 21.55 0.99 -5.70
N GLY A 36 20.49 1.70 -5.31
CA GLY A 36 20.23 3.09 -5.72
C GLY A 36 19.60 3.26 -7.12
N ASN A 37 19.47 2.19 -7.88
CA ASN A 37 18.89 2.19 -9.23
C ASN A 37 17.46 1.59 -9.18
N GLY A 38 16.48 2.38 -8.79
CA GLY A 38 15.09 1.96 -8.68
C GLY A 38 14.11 3.02 -9.16
N PRO A 39 12.82 2.78 -9.01
CA PRO A 39 11.79 3.75 -9.36
C PRO A 39 11.88 5.01 -8.48
N SER A 40 11.42 6.13 -9.02
CA SER A 40 11.13 7.31 -8.20
C SER A 40 9.92 7.03 -7.33
N LEU A 41 10.00 7.31 -6.03
CA LEU A 41 8.89 7.14 -5.10
C LEU A 41 8.36 8.50 -4.66
N ARG A 42 7.04 8.69 -4.81
CA ARG A 42 6.34 9.91 -4.42
C ARG A 42 5.38 9.61 -3.28
N PRO A 43 5.62 10.10 -2.05
CA PRO A 43 4.73 9.87 -0.92
C PRO A 43 3.46 10.72 -0.98
N TYR A 44 2.36 10.15 -0.47
CA TYR A 44 1.10 10.82 -0.21
C TYR A 44 0.62 10.35 1.17
N HIS A 45 0.46 11.26 2.12
CA HIS A 45 0.06 10.97 3.50
C HIS A 45 -1.47 10.84 3.59
N CYS A 46 -2.02 9.76 3.02
CA CYS A 46 -3.46 9.55 2.93
C CYS A 46 -4.13 9.54 4.31
N TYR A 47 -3.45 9.03 5.34
CA TYR A 47 -3.94 9.04 6.71
C TYR A 47 -4.08 10.47 7.31
N GLU A 48 -3.49 11.47 6.69
CA GLU A 48 -3.63 12.91 7.02
C GLU A 48 -4.53 13.64 6.03
N GLY A 49 -5.16 12.94 5.07
CA GLY A 49 -6.01 13.52 4.04
C GLY A 49 -5.25 14.08 2.83
N GLU A 50 -3.96 13.74 2.67
CA GLU A 50 -3.16 14.15 1.51
C GLU A 50 -3.24 13.08 0.42
N PHE A 51 -4.09 13.33 -0.57
CA PHE A 51 -4.29 12.42 -1.70
C PHE A 51 -3.68 12.97 -2.99
N PRO A 52 -3.34 12.08 -3.96
CA PRO A 52 -2.92 12.50 -5.29
C PRO A 52 -3.95 13.41 -5.94
N GLN A 53 -3.47 14.45 -6.61
CA GLN A 53 -4.31 15.40 -7.32
C GLN A 53 -4.44 15.03 -8.81
N ALA A 54 -5.48 15.56 -9.46
CA ALA A 54 -5.63 15.43 -10.91
C ALA A 54 -4.39 16.03 -11.60
N GLY A 55 -3.66 15.21 -12.35
CA GLY A 55 -2.40 15.58 -12.99
C GLY A 55 -1.13 15.03 -12.34
N ASP A 56 -1.25 14.42 -11.17
CA ASP A 56 -0.12 13.66 -10.59
C ASP A 56 0.19 12.46 -11.45
N ALA A 57 1.38 12.49 -12.08
CA ALA A 57 1.83 11.44 -12.99
C ALA A 57 2.60 10.36 -12.22
N CYS A 58 1.92 9.26 -11.89
CA CYS A 58 2.56 8.05 -11.41
C CYS A 58 2.24 6.89 -12.37
N ASP A 59 3.21 5.98 -12.52
CA ASP A 59 3.06 4.80 -13.38
C ASP A 59 2.36 3.65 -12.66
N GLY A 60 2.29 3.72 -11.34
CA GLY A 60 1.61 2.75 -10.48
C GLY A 60 1.50 3.27 -9.05
N TRP A 61 0.76 2.55 -8.22
CA TRP A 61 0.46 2.91 -6.85
C TRP A 61 0.78 1.77 -5.89
N LEU A 62 1.32 2.10 -4.74
CA LEU A 62 1.57 1.16 -3.65
C LEU A 62 0.92 1.71 -2.38
N ILE A 63 0.03 0.93 -1.79
CA ILE A 63 -0.64 1.24 -0.51
C ILE A 63 0.12 0.53 0.60
N THR A 64 0.52 1.26 1.63
CA THR A 64 1.35 0.75 2.72
C THR A 64 0.54 -0.03 3.76
N GLY A 65 1.25 -0.62 4.72
CA GLY A 65 0.67 -1.05 5.99
C GLY A 65 0.16 0.11 6.84
N SER A 66 -0.61 -0.22 7.86
CA SER A 66 -1.16 0.72 8.83
C SER A 66 -1.34 0.06 10.19
N ALA A 67 -1.36 0.84 11.25
CA ALA A 67 -1.85 0.42 12.57
C ALA A 67 -3.39 0.43 12.64
N ALA A 68 -4.05 1.17 11.72
CA ALA A 68 -5.50 1.17 11.58
C ALA A 68 -6.02 -0.12 10.95
N SER A 69 -7.32 -0.35 11.08
CA SER A 69 -8.04 -1.42 10.40
C SER A 69 -8.94 -0.85 9.32
N VAL A 70 -9.08 -1.54 8.19
CA VAL A 70 -9.91 -1.07 7.07
C VAL A 70 -11.39 -0.91 7.42
N TYR A 71 -11.83 -1.48 8.54
CA TYR A 71 -13.18 -1.38 9.08
C TYR A 71 -13.33 -0.37 10.23
N ASP A 72 -12.33 0.48 10.51
CA ASP A 72 -12.40 1.48 11.60
C ASP A 72 -13.37 2.63 11.29
N GLY A 73 -13.73 2.84 10.02
CA GLY A 73 -14.73 3.82 9.61
C GLY A 73 -14.21 5.25 9.48
N ASP A 74 -12.90 5.44 9.49
CA ASP A 74 -12.28 6.75 9.27
C ASP A 74 -12.51 7.24 7.83
N GLU A 75 -12.74 8.53 7.65
CA GLU A 75 -13.03 9.13 6.33
C GLU A 75 -11.92 8.91 5.32
N TRP A 76 -10.66 9.01 5.74
CA TRP A 76 -9.51 8.79 4.85
C TRP A 76 -9.45 7.37 4.28
N ILE A 77 -9.97 6.37 5.01
CA ILE A 77 -10.03 4.97 4.53
C ILE A 77 -11.03 4.88 3.38
N ALA A 78 -12.21 5.47 3.53
CA ALA A 78 -13.21 5.49 2.48
C ALA A 78 -12.73 6.25 1.23
N GLU A 79 -12.00 7.35 1.43
CA GLU A 79 -11.39 8.12 0.35
C GLU A 79 -10.29 7.32 -0.36
N LEU A 80 -9.45 6.59 0.38
CA LEU A 80 -8.42 5.72 -0.16
C LEU A 80 -9.00 4.55 -0.96
N GLU A 81 -10.12 3.97 -0.50
CA GLU A 81 -10.85 2.96 -1.28
C GLU A 81 -11.38 3.52 -2.60
N ALA A 82 -12.00 4.72 -2.55
CA ALA A 82 -12.52 5.37 -3.75
C ALA A 82 -11.39 5.70 -4.74
N PHE A 83 -10.27 6.23 -4.26
CA PHE A 83 -9.08 6.46 -5.06
C PHE A 83 -8.56 5.17 -5.69
N THR A 84 -8.47 4.10 -4.88
CA THR A 84 -7.97 2.79 -5.33
C THR A 84 -8.79 2.24 -6.48
N ARG A 85 -10.12 2.31 -6.40
CA ARG A 85 -11.01 1.87 -7.50
C ARG A 85 -10.74 2.63 -8.80
N THR A 86 -10.65 3.96 -8.70
CA THR A 86 -10.41 4.81 -9.87
C THR A 86 -9.01 4.60 -10.46
N ALA A 87 -8.00 4.53 -9.60
CA ALA A 87 -6.61 4.34 -10.03
C ALA A 87 -6.40 3.00 -10.75
N ALA A 88 -7.03 1.94 -10.27
CA ALA A 88 -6.91 0.59 -10.84
C ALA A 88 -7.55 0.45 -12.23
N GLU A 89 -8.37 1.40 -12.67
CA GLU A 89 -8.91 1.40 -14.04
C GLU A 89 -7.82 1.62 -15.11
N SER A 90 -6.71 2.24 -14.74
CA SER A 90 -5.68 2.64 -15.71
C SER A 90 -4.25 2.35 -15.29
N LYS A 91 -4.00 2.08 -14.01
CA LYS A 91 -2.66 1.88 -13.44
C LYS A 91 -2.63 0.68 -12.49
N PRO A 92 -1.49 -0.04 -12.42
CA PRO A 92 -1.33 -1.09 -11.42
C PRO A 92 -1.40 -0.50 -10.01
N VAL A 93 -2.09 -1.23 -9.12
CA VAL A 93 -2.17 -0.94 -7.69
C VAL A 93 -1.73 -2.17 -6.91
N VAL A 94 -0.81 -1.97 -5.98
CA VAL A 94 -0.31 -3.01 -5.07
C VAL A 94 -0.61 -2.62 -3.63
N GLY A 95 -1.19 -3.51 -2.87
CA GLY A 95 -1.46 -3.32 -1.45
C GLY A 95 -0.58 -4.22 -0.58
N ILE A 96 0.01 -3.67 0.47
CA ILE A 96 0.82 -4.38 1.46
C ILE A 96 0.12 -4.34 2.82
N CYS A 97 -0.12 -5.51 3.44
CA CYS A 97 -0.75 -5.65 4.75
C CYS A 97 -2.13 -4.95 4.79
N PHE A 98 -2.27 -3.81 5.48
CA PHE A 98 -3.48 -2.98 5.44
C PHE A 98 -3.89 -2.67 3.99
N GLY A 99 -2.94 -2.29 3.13
CA GLY A 99 -3.21 -2.02 1.72
C GLY A 99 -3.78 -3.22 0.97
N HIS A 100 -3.33 -4.45 1.26
CA HIS A 100 -3.90 -5.67 0.69
C HIS A 100 -5.37 -5.84 1.13
N GLN A 101 -5.66 -5.62 2.40
CA GLN A 101 -7.02 -5.68 2.94
C GLN A 101 -7.91 -4.59 2.32
N LEU A 102 -7.40 -3.37 2.20
CA LEU A 102 -8.11 -2.25 1.58
C LEU A 102 -8.45 -2.53 0.12
N VAL A 103 -7.52 -3.06 -0.66
CA VAL A 103 -7.78 -3.46 -2.05
C VAL A 103 -8.88 -4.51 -2.10
N ALA A 104 -8.84 -5.55 -1.25
CA ALA A 104 -9.88 -6.55 -1.20
C ALA A 104 -11.26 -5.93 -0.91
N GLN A 105 -11.35 -5.03 0.07
CA GLN A 105 -12.59 -4.35 0.43
C GLN A 105 -13.07 -3.40 -0.66
N ALA A 106 -12.18 -2.64 -1.28
CA ALA A 106 -12.48 -1.72 -2.37
C ALA A 106 -13.14 -2.40 -3.58
N PHE A 107 -12.82 -3.66 -3.83
CA PHE A 107 -13.37 -4.46 -4.93
C PHE A 107 -14.43 -5.47 -4.50
N GLY A 108 -15.08 -5.25 -3.36
CA GLY A 108 -16.25 -6.00 -2.92
C GLY A 108 -15.95 -7.23 -2.07
N GLY A 109 -14.70 -7.43 -1.67
CA GLY A 109 -14.34 -8.42 -0.67
C GLY A 109 -14.77 -8.00 0.74
N THR A 110 -14.78 -8.94 1.65
CA THR A 110 -15.09 -8.69 3.07
C THR A 110 -13.83 -8.87 3.91
N VAL A 111 -13.48 -7.85 4.66
CA VAL A 111 -12.42 -7.89 5.67
C VAL A 111 -13.05 -7.80 7.05
N ALA A 112 -12.73 -8.75 7.91
CA ALA A 112 -13.28 -8.82 9.25
C ALA A 112 -12.20 -9.11 10.27
N LYS A 113 -12.43 -8.67 11.51
CA LYS A 113 -11.53 -8.96 12.62
C LYS A 113 -11.52 -10.46 12.90
N ALA A 114 -10.33 -11.04 12.93
CA ALA A 114 -10.14 -12.43 13.32
C ALA A 114 -10.32 -12.61 14.84
N SER A 115 -10.59 -13.84 15.27
CA SER A 115 -10.76 -14.19 16.69
C SER A 115 -9.45 -14.08 17.51
N GLY A 116 -8.32 -13.94 16.85
CA GLY A 116 -7.01 -13.82 17.49
C GLY A 116 -5.91 -13.41 16.49
N TRP A 117 -4.72 -13.17 17.01
CA TRP A 117 -3.56 -12.82 16.20
C TRP A 117 -2.96 -14.07 15.53
N GLY A 118 -2.83 -14.02 14.21
CA GLY A 118 -2.10 -15.03 13.43
C GLY A 118 -0.64 -14.61 13.26
N ILE A 119 0.20 -14.95 14.24
CA ILE A 119 1.63 -14.61 14.20
C ILE A 119 2.42 -15.90 13.96
N GLY A 120 3.31 -15.86 12.97
CA GLY A 120 4.18 -16.99 12.64
C GLY A 120 4.40 -17.14 11.14
N VAL A 121 4.99 -18.27 10.78
CA VAL A 121 5.21 -18.64 9.37
C VAL A 121 4.01 -19.42 8.87
N HIS A 122 3.35 -18.90 7.85
CA HIS A 122 2.23 -19.54 7.17
C HIS A 122 2.66 -20.02 5.79
N ARG A 123 2.24 -21.23 5.44
CA ARG A 123 2.43 -21.76 4.08
C ARG A 123 1.16 -21.46 3.28
N HIS A 124 1.35 -20.82 2.14
CA HIS A 124 0.28 -20.55 1.19
C HIS A 124 0.53 -21.37 -0.09
N GLU A 125 -0.55 -21.90 -0.65
CA GLU A 125 -0.53 -22.50 -1.98
C GLU A 125 -0.99 -21.46 -3.00
N LEU A 126 -0.24 -21.33 -4.09
CA LEU A 126 -0.66 -20.50 -5.21
C LEU A 126 -1.80 -21.23 -5.94
N THR A 127 -2.97 -20.62 -5.95
CA THR A 127 -4.14 -21.13 -6.69
C THR A 127 -4.14 -20.67 -8.14
N ASP A 128 -3.42 -19.58 -8.42
CA ASP A 128 -3.17 -19.03 -9.74
C ASP A 128 -1.77 -18.45 -9.79
N SER A 129 -1.14 -18.47 -10.96
CA SER A 129 0.23 -17.99 -11.16
C SER A 129 0.30 -17.21 -12.48
N PRO A 130 -0.17 -15.95 -12.48
CA PRO A 130 -0.11 -15.11 -13.66
C PRO A 130 1.35 -14.86 -14.09
N ASP A 131 1.55 -14.53 -15.38
CA ASP A 131 2.88 -14.39 -15.99
C ASP A 131 3.81 -13.43 -15.24
N TRP A 132 3.27 -12.36 -14.65
CA TRP A 132 4.06 -11.39 -13.89
C TRP A 132 4.57 -11.92 -12.52
N MET A 133 4.06 -13.07 -12.05
CA MET A 133 4.53 -13.76 -10.82
C MET A 133 5.57 -14.86 -11.13
N GLN A 134 5.91 -15.09 -12.38
CA GLN A 134 6.93 -16.06 -12.73
C GLN A 134 8.33 -15.50 -12.40
N PRO A 135 9.27 -16.32 -11.91
CA PRO A 135 10.64 -15.91 -11.60
C PRO A 135 11.43 -15.51 -12.84
#